data_a6d1a42a0d0360c0de6fa81c22e9c75d
#
_entry.id   a6d1a42a0d0360c0de6fa81c22e9c75d
#
_cell.length_a   1.000
_cell.length_b   1.000
_cell.length_c   1.000
_cell.angle_alpha   90.00
_cell.angle_beta   90.00
_cell.angle_gamma   90.00
#
_symmetry.space_group_name_H-M   'P 1'
#
loop_
_entity.id
_entity.type
_entity.pdbx_description
1 polymer ?
#
loop_
_entity_poly.entity_id
_entity_poly.type
_entity_poly.pdbx_seq_one_letter_code
_entity_poly.pdbx_strand_id
1 'polypeptide(L)'
;MNHANRRRFLLATGVLLAAPFAGAQPSKDKTAHVGILVMGGRAQRGHLEQALLQGLREQGYVEGKNLVLERRYLDGMMERMPDAARELAAMKLDAVVTTCTPSTRAAQQATSSMPIVMAAVADPVGQNLIASLARPGGNITGLSSQAEDIMPKMLELFASVLPKGAKVAVFVEARSNVHPRMWQALGPVAQALGLKLAKIDIKSPANVTLPAAFETAAHEKADAILVLPDEPVFLTRRALIVELAAKHRLPAFYGVREFVDEGGLMSYGENLRTAYRNAAAYVGNLARGAKPAELPVEQPTKFELVINLKTVKALGLTIPQSILIRADEVIQ
;
A
#
# COMPACT_ATOMS: atom_id res chain seq x y z
N MET A 1 -1.86 -62.58 -46.99
CA MET A 1 -2.71 -61.50 -46.46
C MET A 1 -1.95 -60.18 -46.62
N ASN A 2 -2.48 -59.28 -47.45
CA ASN A 2 -1.80 -58.18 -48.12
C ASN A 2 -1.44 -56.99 -47.17
N HIS A 3 -0.22 -56.52 -47.30
CA HIS A 3 0.35 -55.32 -46.62
C HIS A 3 -0.34 -53.98 -46.98
N ALA A 4 -1.36 -53.99 -47.80
CA ALA A 4 -2.06 -52.79 -48.31
C ALA A 4 -3.11 -52.19 -47.28
N ASN A 5 -3.58 -52.99 -46.31
CA ASN A 5 -4.66 -52.56 -45.39
C ASN A 5 -4.17 -51.90 -44.09
N ARG A 6 -2.87 -51.87 -43.82
CA ARG A 6 -2.30 -51.19 -42.62
C ARG A 6 -2.03 -49.71 -42.84
N ARG A 7 -1.92 -49.23 -44.06
CA ARG A 7 -1.65 -47.80 -44.36
C ARG A 7 -2.90 -46.92 -44.45
N ARG A 8 -4.09 -47.53 -44.56
CA ARG A 8 -5.36 -46.75 -44.60
C ARG A 8 -5.99 -46.52 -43.25
N PHE A 9 -5.53 -47.17 -42.18
CA PHE A 9 -6.06 -47.01 -40.81
C PHE A 9 -5.34 -45.93 -40.01
N LEU A 10 -4.21 -45.42 -40.50
CA LEU A 10 -3.40 -44.38 -39.80
C LEU A 10 -3.63 -42.97 -40.36
N LEU A 11 -4.53 -42.76 -41.31
CA LEU A 11 -4.85 -41.46 -41.87
C LEU A 11 -6.23 -40.92 -41.47
N ALA A 12 -6.98 -41.63 -40.63
CA ALA A 12 -8.32 -41.23 -40.19
C ALA A 12 -8.39 -40.76 -38.72
N THR A 13 -7.28 -40.67 -37.97
CA THR A 13 -7.28 -40.30 -36.55
C THR A 13 -6.50 -38.99 -36.27
N GLY A 14 -6.19 -38.18 -37.26
CA GLY A 14 -5.38 -36.97 -37.16
C GLY A 14 -6.10 -35.63 -37.27
N VAL A 15 -7.44 -35.58 -37.24
CA VAL A 15 -8.18 -34.32 -37.45
C VAL A 15 -9.27 -34.11 -36.38
N LEU A 16 -8.95 -34.30 -35.14
CA LEU A 16 -9.87 -33.92 -34.05
C LEU A 16 -9.02 -33.64 -32.79
N LEU A 17 -8.50 -32.42 -32.68
CA LEU A 17 -8.11 -31.75 -31.39
C LEU A 17 -7.33 -30.45 -31.69
N ALA A 18 -7.83 -29.65 -32.64
CA ALA A 18 -7.54 -28.23 -32.65
C ALA A 18 -8.88 -27.50 -32.46
N ALA A 19 -9.50 -27.69 -31.30
CA ALA A 19 -10.43 -26.69 -30.82
C ALA A 19 -9.58 -25.48 -30.55
N PRO A 20 -9.76 -24.32 -31.21
CA PRO A 20 -9.15 -23.10 -30.74
C PRO A 20 -9.69 -22.91 -29.32
N PHE A 21 -8.81 -22.76 -28.36
CA PHE A 21 -9.16 -22.04 -27.12
C PHE A 21 -9.65 -20.67 -27.60
N ALA A 22 -10.92 -20.57 -27.91
CA ALA A 22 -11.63 -19.31 -27.98
C ALA A 22 -11.62 -18.78 -26.52
N GLY A 23 -10.49 -18.22 -26.13
CA GLY A 23 -10.45 -17.31 -25.00
C GLY A 23 -11.55 -16.32 -25.29
N ALA A 24 -12.61 -16.31 -24.49
CA ALA A 24 -13.67 -15.34 -24.58
C ALA A 24 -13.00 -13.96 -24.58
N GLN A 25 -12.85 -13.35 -25.75
CA GLN A 25 -12.48 -11.95 -25.84
C GLN A 25 -13.58 -11.20 -25.08
N PRO A 26 -13.24 -10.46 -24.01
CA PRO A 26 -14.24 -9.71 -23.28
C PRO A 26 -14.94 -8.79 -24.28
N SER A 27 -16.26 -8.76 -24.23
CA SER A 27 -17.06 -7.84 -25.04
C SER A 27 -16.54 -6.43 -24.75
N LYS A 28 -16.02 -5.73 -25.77
CA LYS A 28 -15.48 -4.37 -25.67
C LYS A 28 -16.53 -3.32 -25.24
N ASP A 29 -17.78 -3.74 -25.03
CA ASP A 29 -18.94 -2.86 -24.86
C ASP A 29 -19.47 -2.77 -23.41
N LYS A 30 -18.90 -3.52 -22.45
CA LYS A 30 -19.36 -3.43 -21.06
C LYS A 30 -18.66 -2.27 -20.34
N THR A 31 -19.43 -1.26 -19.91
CA THR A 31 -18.94 -0.22 -19.02
C THR A 31 -18.63 -0.82 -17.63
N ALA A 32 -17.40 -0.66 -17.17
CA ALA A 32 -17.01 -1.04 -15.81
C ALA A 32 -17.44 0.04 -14.82
N HIS A 33 -18.08 -0.36 -13.72
CA HIS A 33 -18.45 0.51 -12.61
C HIS A 33 -17.55 0.20 -11.41
N VAL A 34 -16.68 1.14 -11.02
CA VAL A 34 -15.66 0.93 -10.01
C VAL A 34 -15.79 1.98 -8.91
N GLY A 35 -15.80 1.54 -7.67
CA GLY A 35 -15.73 2.41 -6.50
C GLY A 35 -14.28 2.60 -6.05
N ILE A 36 -13.97 3.74 -5.44
CA ILE A 36 -12.72 3.95 -4.70
C ILE A 36 -13.02 4.59 -3.35
N LEU A 37 -12.55 3.97 -2.27
CA LEU A 37 -12.72 4.42 -0.90
C LEU A 37 -11.39 4.91 -0.35
N VAL A 38 -11.25 6.24 -0.22
CA VAL A 38 -10.00 6.92 0.08
C VAL A 38 -10.10 7.66 1.41
N MET A 39 -9.21 7.33 2.36
CA MET A 39 -9.18 8.03 3.66
C MET A 39 -8.77 9.50 3.54
N GLY A 40 -7.86 9.84 2.64
CA GLY A 40 -7.44 11.23 2.39
C GLY A 40 -8.35 11.99 1.46
N GLY A 41 -8.09 13.28 1.29
CA GLY A 41 -8.72 14.11 0.29
C GLY A 41 -8.09 13.96 -1.10
N ARG A 42 -8.76 14.53 -2.10
CA ARG A 42 -8.28 14.49 -3.50
C ARG A 42 -6.90 15.14 -3.67
N ALA A 43 -6.65 16.25 -2.97
CA ALA A 43 -5.37 16.96 -3.06
C ALA A 43 -4.19 16.07 -2.58
N GLN A 44 -4.38 15.29 -1.50
CA GLN A 44 -3.35 14.44 -0.94
C GLN A 44 -3.14 13.12 -1.68
N ARG A 45 -4.17 12.62 -2.39
CA ARG A 45 -4.19 11.27 -2.98
C ARG A 45 -4.35 11.25 -4.49
N GLY A 46 -4.53 12.40 -5.14
CA GLY A 46 -4.79 12.49 -6.58
C GLY A 46 -3.72 11.82 -7.45
N HIS A 47 -2.45 11.87 -7.06
CA HIS A 47 -1.36 11.20 -7.76
C HIS A 47 -1.46 9.66 -7.74
N LEU A 48 -1.97 9.08 -6.65
CA LEU A 48 -2.21 7.63 -6.52
C LEU A 48 -3.43 7.20 -7.34
N GLU A 49 -4.49 8.00 -7.33
CA GLU A 49 -5.65 7.78 -8.21
C GLU A 49 -5.26 7.86 -9.69
N GLN A 50 -4.40 8.81 -10.06
CA GLN A 50 -3.90 8.89 -11.45
C GLN A 50 -3.12 7.63 -11.84
N ALA A 51 -2.34 7.05 -10.92
CA ALA A 51 -1.65 5.79 -11.15
C ALA A 51 -2.64 4.62 -11.37
N LEU A 52 -3.72 4.54 -10.58
CA LEU A 52 -4.82 3.59 -10.78
C LEU A 52 -5.49 3.80 -12.14
N LEU A 53 -5.83 5.05 -12.49
CA LEU A 53 -6.44 5.39 -13.78
C LEU A 53 -5.52 5.07 -14.96
N GLN A 54 -4.21 5.23 -14.80
CA GLN A 54 -3.22 4.82 -15.79
C GLN A 54 -3.26 3.30 -15.99
N GLY A 55 -3.21 2.52 -14.91
CA GLY A 55 -3.32 1.06 -14.96
C GLY A 55 -4.64 0.60 -15.57
N LEU A 56 -5.77 1.26 -15.25
CA LEU A 56 -7.07 0.95 -15.86
C LEU A 56 -7.08 1.22 -17.37
N ARG A 57 -6.44 2.31 -17.83
CA ARG A 57 -6.26 2.57 -19.28
C ARG A 57 -5.45 1.47 -19.96
N GLU A 58 -4.41 0.95 -19.32
CA GLU A 58 -3.61 -0.18 -19.83
C GLU A 58 -4.42 -1.48 -19.91
N GLN A 59 -5.44 -1.62 -19.06
CA GLN A 59 -6.43 -2.71 -19.11
C GLN A 59 -7.56 -2.44 -20.11
N GLY A 60 -7.55 -1.30 -20.81
CA GLY A 60 -8.55 -0.92 -21.81
C GLY A 60 -9.76 -0.16 -21.25
N TYR A 61 -9.73 0.26 -19.97
CA TYR A 61 -10.80 1.03 -19.32
C TYR A 61 -10.46 2.51 -19.27
N VAL A 62 -11.33 3.35 -19.84
CA VAL A 62 -11.15 4.80 -19.96
C VAL A 62 -12.35 5.51 -19.34
N GLU A 63 -12.12 6.33 -18.34
CA GLU A 63 -13.18 7.11 -17.68
C GLU A 63 -13.90 8.01 -18.69
N GLY A 64 -15.24 8.01 -18.61
CA GLY A 64 -16.10 8.73 -19.56
C GLY A 64 -16.36 8.00 -20.90
N LYS A 65 -15.71 6.83 -21.15
CA LYS A 65 -16.01 5.98 -22.31
C LYS A 65 -16.64 4.65 -21.87
N ASN A 66 -15.87 3.83 -21.16
CA ASN A 66 -16.27 2.50 -20.72
C ASN A 66 -15.88 2.24 -19.25
N LEU A 67 -15.65 3.30 -18.50
CA LEU A 67 -15.38 3.29 -17.06
C LEU A 67 -16.15 4.41 -16.38
N VAL A 68 -16.90 4.04 -15.34
CA VAL A 68 -17.48 4.97 -14.35
C VAL A 68 -16.76 4.75 -13.03
N LEU A 69 -16.22 5.83 -12.46
CA LEU A 69 -15.47 5.78 -11.20
C LEU A 69 -16.21 6.56 -10.10
N GLU A 70 -16.73 5.84 -9.12
CA GLU A 70 -17.42 6.37 -7.94
C GLU A 70 -16.40 6.60 -6.81
N ARG A 71 -16.19 7.85 -6.44
CA ARG A 71 -15.16 8.27 -5.49
C ARG A 71 -15.77 8.61 -4.14
N ARG A 72 -15.15 8.12 -3.06
CA ARG A 72 -15.45 8.56 -1.69
C ARG A 72 -14.14 8.98 -1.02
N TYR A 73 -13.95 10.30 -0.93
CA TYR A 73 -12.85 10.93 -0.18
C TYR A 73 -13.33 11.30 1.22
N LEU A 74 -12.60 10.90 2.23
CA LEU A 74 -12.99 11.11 3.63
C LEU A 74 -12.29 12.29 4.30
N ASP A 75 -11.31 12.91 3.64
CA ASP A 75 -10.55 14.07 4.14
C ASP A 75 -9.96 13.87 5.54
N GLY A 76 -9.63 12.62 5.90
CA GLY A 76 -9.11 12.23 7.20
C GLY A 76 -10.19 11.94 8.26
N MET A 77 -11.47 12.04 7.91
CA MET A 77 -12.60 11.77 8.83
C MET A 77 -12.91 10.27 8.89
N MET A 78 -12.24 9.56 9.79
CA MET A 78 -12.36 8.11 9.95
C MET A 78 -13.80 7.67 10.27
N GLU A 79 -14.53 8.49 11.02
CA GLU A 79 -15.91 8.24 11.43
C GLU A 79 -16.90 8.14 10.26
N ARG A 80 -16.57 8.75 9.11
CA ARG A 80 -17.38 8.68 7.89
C ARG A 80 -17.15 7.40 7.06
N MET A 81 -16.14 6.62 7.40
CA MET A 81 -15.73 5.47 6.59
C MET A 81 -16.80 4.37 6.50
N PRO A 82 -17.51 3.99 7.60
CA PRO A 82 -18.57 2.98 7.50
C PRO A 82 -19.74 3.42 6.60
N ASP A 83 -20.11 4.70 6.63
CA ASP A 83 -21.19 5.22 5.80
C ASP A 83 -20.79 5.23 4.32
N ALA A 84 -19.62 5.74 4.00
CA ALA A 84 -19.07 5.74 2.65
C ALA A 84 -18.93 4.32 2.07
N ALA A 85 -18.52 3.34 2.88
CA ALA A 85 -18.47 1.95 2.48
C ALA A 85 -19.87 1.38 2.17
N ARG A 86 -20.87 1.69 2.99
CA ARG A 86 -22.28 1.29 2.75
C ARG A 86 -22.86 1.94 1.50
N GLU A 87 -22.58 3.21 1.26
CA GLU A 87 -22.99 3.90 0.02
C GLU A 87 -22.45 3.17 -1.21
N LEU A 88 -21.14 2.85 -1.24
CA LEU A 88 -20.55 2.12 -2.35
C LEU A 88 -21.12 0.70 -2.47
N ALA A 89 -21.35 0.01 -1.36
CA ALA A 89 -21.93 -1.32 -1.34
C ALA A 89 -23.36 -1.38 -1.87
N ALA A 90 -24.13 -0.28 -1.73
CA ALA A 90 -25.49 -0.16 -2.27
C ALA A 90 -25.51 0.06 -3.80
N MET A 91 -24.35 0.39 -4.42
CA MET A 91 -24.22 0.57 -5.85
C MET A 91 -23.93 -0.78 -6.53
N LYS A 92 -24.33 -0.91 -7.79
CA LYS A 92 -23.98 -2.08 -8.61
C LYS A 92 -22.58 -1.89 -9.21
N LEU A 93 -21.54 -2.08 -8.38
CA LEU A 93 -20.15 -1.94 -8.78
C LEU A 93 -19.56 -3.31 -9.18
N ASP A 94 -18.69 -3.31 -10.19
CA ASP A 94 -17.89 -4.49 -10.56
C ASP A 94 -16.78 -4.73 -9.52
N ALA A 95 -16.26 -3.66 -8.89
CA ALA A 95 -15.33 -3.74 -7.78
C ALA A 95 -15.27 -2.41 -6.99
N VAL A 96 -14.82 -2.47 -5.73
CA VAL A 96 -14.37 -1.30 -4.97
C VAL A 96 -12.88 -1.42 -4.67
N VAL A 97 -12.11 -0.37 -4.97
CA VAL A 97 -10.70 -0.26 -4.62
C VAL A 97 -10.58 0.37 -3.23
N THR A 98 -9.88 -0.30 -2.33
CA THR A 98 -9.60 0.18 -0.97
C THR A 98 -8.11 0.47 -0.82
N THR A 99 -7.76 1.49 -0.04
CA THR A 99 -6.44 2.11 -0.07
C THR A 99 -5.67 1.96 1.24
N CYS A 100 -6.21 1.21 2.19
CA CYS A 100 -5.61 0.95 3.52
C CYS A 100 -6.43 -0.11 4.27
N THR A 101 -5.87 -0.66 5.34
CA THR A 101 -6.53 -1.65 6.19
C THR A 101 -7.90 -1.18 6.71
N PRO A 102 -8.06 0.04 7.27
CA PRO A 102 -9.37 0.51 7.72
C PRO A 102 -10.44 0.58 6.62
N SER A 103 -10.09 1.05 5.41
CA SER A 103 -11.06 1.11 4.30
C SER A 103 -11.47 -0.27 3.79
N THR A 104 -10.53 -1.22 3.78
CA THR A 104 -10.82 -2.62 3.42
C THR A 104 -11.75 -3.26 4.44
N ARG A 105 -11.49 -3.04 5.73
CA ARG A 105 -12.34 -3.52 6.83
C ARG A 105 -13.76 -2.95 6.73
N ALA A 106 -13.89 -1.66 6.48
CA ALA A 106 -15.19 -1.02 6.33
C ALA A 106 -15.97 -1.58 5.12
N ALA A 107 -15.29 -1.77 3.99
CA ALA A 107 -15.89 -2.41 2.82
C ALA A 107 -16.30 -3.87 3.09
N GLN A 108 -15.46 -4.66 3.78
CA GLN A 108 -15.76 -6.04 4.19
C GLN A 108 -17.02 -6.11 5.07
N GLN A 109 -17.17 -5.16 6.00
CA GLN A 109 -18.33 -5.09 6.89
C GLN A 109 -19.62 -4.64 6.16
N ALA A 110 -19.47 -3.83 5.11
CA ALA A 110 -20.61 -3.32 4.34
C ALA A 110 -21.16 -4.33 3.34
N THR A 111 -20.36 -5.29 2.87
CA THR A 111 -20.80 -6.26 1.84
C THR A 111 -19.97 -7.56 1.87
N SER A 112 -20.66 -8.67 1.57
CA SER A 112 -20.02 -9.97 1.33
C SER A 112 -19.99 -10.38 -0.14
N SER A 113 -20.63 -9.61 -1.03
CA SER A 113 -20.82 -9.97 -2.44
C SER A 113 -20.09 -9.06 -3.43
N MET A 114 -19.97 -7.75 -3.13
CA MET A 114 -19.25 -6.81 -3.98
C MET A 114 -17.75 -7.09 -3.90
N PRO A 115 -17.04 -7.27 -5.04
CA PRO A 115 -15.60 -7.48 -5.04
C PRO A 115 -14.83 -6.29 -4.45
N ILE A 116 -13.83 -6.59 -3.59
CA ILE A 116 -12.98 -5.60 -2.95
C ILE A 116 -11.53 -5.84 -3.42
N VAL A 117 -10.92 -4.80 -3.96
CA VAL A 117 -9.51 -4.80 -4.40
C VAL A 117 -8.67 -3.96 -3.45
N MET A 118 -7.79 -4.59 -2.71
CA MET A 118 -6.77 -3.93 -1.90
C MET A 118 -5.69 -3.33 -2.81
N ALA A 119 -5.38 -2.04 -2.68
CA ALA A 119 -4.30 -1.41 -3.44
C ALA A 119 -2.93 -1.50 -2.71
N ALA A 120 -2.93 -1.40 -1.37
CA ALA A 120 -1.75 -1.58 -0.51
C ALA A 120 -2.24 -1.76 0.93
N VAL A 121 -2.31 -2.97 1.43
CA VAL A 121 -2.88 -3.29 2.75
C VAL A 121 -1.90 -4.16 3.53
N ALA A 122 -1.56 -3.76 4.76
CA ALA A 122 -0.69 -4.53 5.62
C ALA A 122 -1.40 -5.74 6.23
N ASP A 123 -0.68 -6.84 6.31
CA ASP A 123 -1.06 -8.08 7.00
C ASP A 123 -2.51 -8.53 6.76
N PRO A 124 -2.98 -8.68 5.51
CA PRO A 124 -4.39 -8.98 5.25
C PRO A 124 -4.83 -10.35 5.81
N VAL A 125 -3.90 -11.29 6.00
CA VAL A 125 -4.18 -12.60 6.62
C VAL A 125 -4.29 -12.44 8.13
N GLY A 126 -3.30 -11.84 8.79
CA GLY A 126 -3.34 -11.61 10.24
C GLY A 126 -4.46 -10.68 10.68
N GLN A 127 -4.93 -9.82 9.77
CA GLN A 127 -6.12 -8.96 9.97
C GLN A 127 -7.43 -9.68 9.68
N ASN A 128 -7.43 -10.96 9.32
CA ASN A 128 -8.64 -11.73 8.94
C ASN A 128 -9.46 -11.06 7.81
N LEU A 129 -8.78 -10.41 6.86
CA LEU A 129 -9.41 -9.88 5.65
C LEU A 129 -9.53 -10.96 4.58
N ILE A 130 -8.54 -11.85 4.52
CA ILE A 130 -8.46 -12.98 3.58
C ILE A 130 -7.99 -14.24 4.31
N ALA A 131 -8.30 -15.43 3.76
CA ALA A 131 -7.88 -16.70 4.33
C ALA A 131 -6.38 -16.98 4.12
N SER A 132 -5.86 -16.70 2.93
CA SER A 132 -4.43 -16.79 2.58
C SER A 132 -4.14 -15.93 1.34
N LEU A 133 -2.85 -15.63 1.11
CA LEU A 133 -2.44 -14.88 -0.09
C LEU A 133 -2.75 -15.66 -1.38
N ALA A 134 -2.46 -16.96 -1.40
CA ALA A 134 -2.67 -17.80 -2.58
C ALA A 134 -4.16 -18.08 -2.89
N ARG A 135 -5.00 -18.12 -1.87
CA ARG A 135 -6.45 -18.36 -1.96
C ARG A 135 -7.18 -17.45 -0.98
N PRO A 136 -7.56 -16.24 -1.39
CA PRO A 136 -8.23 -15.28 -0.51
C PRO A 136 -9.55 -15.79 0.08
N GLY A 137 -10.32 -16.55 -0.66
CA GLY A 137 -11.47 -17.34 -0.17
C GLY A 137 -12.79 -16.57 0.00
N GLY A 138 -12.78 -15.25 -0.15
CA GLY A 138 -13.96 -14.38 0.00
C GLY A 138 -14.14 -13.42 -1.18
N ASN A 139 -14.67 -12.24 -0.89
CA ASN A 139 -14.85 -11.17 -1.87
C ASN A 139 -13.68 -10.17 -1.91
N ILE A 140 -12.58 -10.42 -1.21
CA ILE A 140 -11.40 -9.54 -1.12
C ILE A 140 -10.23 -10.18 -1.86
N THR A 141 -9.52 -9.39 -2.68
CA THR A 141 -8.27 -9.73 -3.35
C THR A 141 -7.41 -8.46 -3.54
N GLY A 142 -6.30 -8.52 -4.25
CA GLY A 142 -5.48 -7.34 -4.59
C GLY A 142 -4.03 -7.44 -4.10
N LEU A 143 -3.52 -6.39 -3.46
CA LEU A 143 -2.11 -6.22 -3.14
C LEU A 143 -1.91 -6.01 -1.62
N SER A 144 -0.96 -6.75 -1.05
CA SER A 144 -0.47 -6.57 0.32
C SER A 144 0.80 -5.72 0.30
N SER A 145 0.95 -4.79 1.27
CA SER A 145 2.11 -3.89 1.36
C SER A 145 3.34 -4.51 2.04
N GLN A 146 3.17 -5.60 2.81
CA GLN A 146 4.21 -6.17 3.68
C GLN A 146 4.88 -5.15 4.62
N ALA A 147 4.17 -4.09 4.99
CA ALA A 147 4.74 -3.01 5.82
C ALA A 147 5.25 -3.51 7.17
N GLU A 148 4.63 -4.54 7.73
CA GLU A 148 5.03 -5.18 8.98
C GLU A 148 6.36 -5.93 8.88
N ASP A 149 6.66 -6.51 7.73
CA ASP A 149 7.86 -7.35 7.53
C ASP A 149 9.12 -6.53 7.29
N ILE A 150 8.97 -5.28 6.81
CA ILE A 150 10.12 -4.41 6.53
C ILE A 150 10.63 -3.63 7.74
N MET A 151 9.94 -3.66 8.88
CA MET A 151 10.30 -2.90 10.09
C MET A 151 11.75 -3.12 10.55
N PRO A 152 12.27 -4.35 10.61
CA PRO A 152 13.67 -4.59 10.95
C PRO A 152 14.60 -3.83 10.01
N LYS A 153 14.35 -3.92 8.71
CA LYS A 153 15.18 -3.28 7.69
C LYS A 153 15.10 -1.76 7.72
N MET A 154 13.93 -1.21 7.96
CA MET A 154 13.77 0.24 8.16
C MET A 154 14.65 0.73 9.31
N LEU A 155 14.61 0.06 10.46
CA LEU A 155 15.37 0.46 11.61
C LEU A 155 16.89 0.30 11.40
N GLU A 156 17.35 -0.76 10.73
CA GLU A 156 18.75 -0.93 10.34
C GLU A 156 19.26 0.22 9.46
N LEU A 157 18.50 0.56 8.41
CA LEU A 157 18.84 1.66 7.50
C LEU A 157 18.90 2.99 8.27
N PHE A 158 17.92 3.23 9.16
CA PHE A 158 17.89 4.45 9.94
C PHE A 158 19.05 4.52 10.95
N ALA A 159 19.35 3.42 11.64
CA ALA A 159 20.48 3.34 12.58
C ALA A 159 21.83 3.70 11.94
N SER A 160 21.99 3.41 10.64
CA SER A 160 23.25 3.70 9.94
C SER A 160 23.55 5.19 9.77
N VAL A 161 22.56 6.05 9.96
CA VAL A 161 22.69 7.52 9.85
C VAL A 161 22.56 8.22 11.22
N LEU A 162 22.35 7.47 12.28
CA LEU A 162 22.19 7.98 13.64
C LEU A 162 23.47 7.76 14.47
N PRO A 163 23.68 8.55 15.53
CA PRO A 163 24.75 8.30 16.48
C PRO A 163 24.53 6.98 17.23
N LYS A 164 25.62 6.36 17.68
CA LYS A 164 25.54 5.16 18.53
C LYS A 164 24.77 5.45 19.81
N GLY A 165 23.88 4.54 20.18
CA GLY A 165 23.06 4.69 21.38
C GLY A 165 21.89 5.66 21.23
N ALA A 166 21.58 6.09 20.00
CA ALA A 166 20.50 7.04 19.74
C ALA A 166 19.15 6.59 20.32
N LYS A 167 18.37 7.55 20.79
CA LYS A 167 16.98 7.37 21.21
C LYS A 167 16.05 7.73 20.07
N VAL A 168 15.28 6.76 19.58
CA VAL A 168 14.32 6.92 18.48
C VAL A 168 12.91 6.97 19.05
N ALA A 169 12.22 8.10 18.84
CA ALA A 169 10.79 8.20 19.10
C ALA A 169 10.02 7.52 17.97
N VAL A 170 9.19 6.54 18.30
CA VAL A 170 8.40 5.79 17.32
C VAL A 170 6.95 6.26 17.39
N PHE A 171 6.47 6.88 16.32
CA PHE A 171 5.08 7.35 16.23
C PHE A 171 4.16 6.20 15.83
N VAL A 172 3.20 5.93 16.69
CA VAL A 172 2.25 4.81 16.61
C VAL A 172 0.84 5.37 16.59
N GLU A 173 0.00 5.02 15.64
CA GLU A 173 -1.43 5.34 15.71
C GLU A 173 -2.08 4.47 16.78
N ALA A 174 -2.66 5.10 17.79
CA ALA A 174 -3.15 4.43 18.98
C ALA A 174 -4.28 3.43 18.75
N ARG A 175 -5.02 3.57 17.62
CA ARG A 175 -6.14 2.69 17.24
C ARG A 175 -5.79 1.73 16.11
N SER A 176 -4.53 1.73 15.68
CA SER A 176 -4.06 0.83 14.64
C SER A 176 -4.08 -0.63 15.09
N ASN A 177 -4.61 -1.50 14.26
CA ASN A 177 -4.58 -2.95 14.48
C ASN A 177 -3.25 -3.60 14.00
N VAL A 178 -2.44 -2.89 13.20
CA VAL A 178 -1.17 -3.40 12.66
C VAL A 178 0.05 -2.88 13.40
N HIS A 179 0.02 -1.65 13.93
CA HIS A 179 1.14 -1.04 14.63
C HIS A 179 1.62 -1.79 15.88
N PRO A 180 0.76 -2.47 16.68
CA PRO A 180 1.25 -3.29 17.80
C PRO A 180 2.25 -4.36 17.35
N ARG A 181 2.00 -5.02 16.22
CA ARG A 181 2.92 -6.03 15.65
C ARG A 181 4.20 -5.40 15.12
N MET A 182 4.08 -4.27 14.40
CA MET A 182 5.23 -3.51 13.93
C MET A 182 6.13 -3.04 15.09
N TRP A 183 5.53 -2.51 16.16
CA TRP A 183 6.26 -2.10 17.36
C TRP A 183 7.03 -3.27 17.99
N GLN A 184 6.37 -4.44 18.13
CA GLN A 184 7.00 -5.64 18.68
C GLN A 184 8.21 -6.10 17.83
N ALA A 185 8.12 -6.00 16.51
CA ALA A 185 9.22 -6.38 15.62
C ALA A 185 10.46 -5.49 15.74
N LEU A 186 10.31 -4.23 16.20
CA LEU A 186 11.42 -3.29 16.36
C LEU A 186 12.31 -3.60 17.58
N GLY A 187 11.74 -4.15 18.65
CA GLY A 187 12.46 -4.34 19.94
C GLY A 187 13.77 -5.12 19.82
N PRO A 188 13.76 -6.36 19.28
CA PRO A 188 14.97 -7.16 19.12
C PRO A 188 16.03 -6.49 18.24
N VAL A 189 15.60 -5.80 17.19
CA VAL A 189 16.50 -5.11 16.25
C VAL A 189 17.13 -3.89 16.92
N ALA A 190 16.34 -3.09 17.63
CA ALA A 190 16.84 -1.95 18.39
C ALA A 190 17.91 -2.37 19.42
N GLN A 191 17.65 -3.46 20.14
CA GLN A 191 18.61 -4.02 21.08
C GLN A 191 19.92 -4.42 20.39
N ALA A 192 19.85 -5.12 19.26
CA ALA A 192 21.02 -5.55 18.50
C ALA A 192 21.83 -4.35 17.94
N LEU A 193 21.15 -3.26 17.58
CA LEU A 193 21.76 -2.03 17.06
C LEU A 193 22.20 -1.05 18.19
N GLY A 194 21.91 -1.37 19.45
CA GLY A 194 22.19 -0.50 20.60
C GLY A 194 21.33 0.78 20.63
N LEU A 195 20.15 0.78 19.98
CA LEU A 195 19.22 1.88 19.97
C LEU A 195 18.25 1.81 21.15
N LYS A 196 17.75 2.98 21.58
CA LYS A 196 16.67 3.10 22.56
C LYS A 196 15.38 3.51 21.84
N LEU A 197 14.29 2.79 22.07
CA LEU A 197 13.00 3.15 21.48
C LEU A 197 12.10 3.78 22.53
N ALA A 198 11.41 4.87 22.15
CA ALA A 198 10.36 5.49 22.92
C ALA A 198 9.07 5.50 22.09
N LYS A 199 8.03 4.80 22.58
CA LYS A 199 6.73 4.77 21.92
C LYS A 199 5.98 6.07 22.19
N ILE A 200 5.49 6.71 21.12
CA ILE A 200 4.61 7.89 21.22
C ILE A 200 3.30 7.57 20.48
N ASP A 201 2.22 7.47 21.27
CA ASP A 201 0.90 7.18 20.72
C ASP A 201 0.25 8.45 20.15
N ILE A 202 -0.02 8.41 18.84
CA ILE A 202 -0.75 9.46 18.13
C ILE A 202 -2.24 9.12 18.15
N LYS A 203 -3.05 10.05 18.65
CA LYS A 203 -4.50 9.91 18.74
C LYS A 203 -5.19 10.78 17.67
N SER A 204 -6.38 10.41 17.25
CA SER A 204 -7.22 11.27 16.42
C SER A 204 -7.88 12.38 17.27
N PRO A 205 -8.02 13.61 16.72
CA PRO A 205 -7.55 14.04 15.40
C PRO A 205 -6.05 14.34 15.40
N ALA A 206 -5.31 13.77 14.45
CA ALA A 206 -3.84 13.84 14.38
C ALA A 206 -3.29 15.28 14.23
N ASN A 207 -4.02 16.19 13.58
CA ASN A 207 -3.61 17.61 13.47
C ASN A 207 -3.50 18.32 14.83
N VAL A 208 -4.18 17.83 15.85
CA VAL A 208 -4.11 18.36 17.23
C VAL A 208 -3.02 17.64 18.02
N THR A 209 -2.86 16.33 17.83
CA THR A 209 -1.96 15.50 18.66
C THR A 209 -0.53 15.44 18.13
N LEU A 210 -0.30 15.61 16.83
CA LEU A 210 1.03 15.60 16.22
C LEU A 210 1.97 16.68 16.81
N PRO A 211 1.58 17.97 16.93
CA PRO A 211 2.46 18.98 17.53
C PRO A 211 2.91 18.58 18.94
N ALA A 212 1.97 18.15 19.80
CA ALA A 212 2.30 17.71 21.16
C ALA A 212 3.19 16.44 21.18
N ALA A 213 3.04 15.54 20.21
CA ALA A 213 3.89 14.37 20.08
C ALA A 213 5.35 14.73 19.72
N PHE A 214 5.55 15.73 18.86
CA PHE A 214 6.88 16.26 18.58
C PHE A 214 7.50 16.99 19.78
N GLU A 215 6.70 17.75 20.53
CA GLU A 215 7.14 18.35 21.78
C GLU A 215 7.53 17.29 22.80
N THR A 216 6.75 16.21 22.92
CA THR A 216 7.08 15.07 23.78
C THR A 216 8.38 14.41 23.35
N ALA A 217 8.58 14.15 22.07
CA ALA A 217 9.82 13.57 21.54
C ALA A 217 11.04 14.45 21.87
N ALA A 218 10.91 15.78 21.71
CA ALA A 218 11.96 16.75 22.04
C ALA A 218 12.23 16.80 23.55
N HIS A 219 11.21 16.85 24.39
CA HIS A 219 11.32 16.84 25.85
C HIS A 219 12.01 15.55 26.34
N GLU A 220 11.69 14.43 25.74
CA GLU A 220 12.30 13.13 26.02
C GLU A 220 13.71 12.99 25.45
N LYS A 221 14.24 14.02 24.79
CA LYS A 221 15.55 14.03 24.15
C LYS A 221 15.70 12.89 23.13
N ALA A 222 14.70 12.71 22.30
CA ALA A 222 14.81 11.81 21.15
C ALA A 222 15.81 12.39 20.14
N ASP A 223 16.68 11.55 19.61
CA ASP A 223 17.64 11.92 18.56
C ASP A 223 17.03 11.83 17.18
N ALA A 224 15.92 11.08 17.05
CA ALA A 224 15.29 10.82 15.75
C ALA A 224 13.83 10.35 15.93
N ILE A 225 13.08 10.35 14.81
CA ILE A 225 11.70 9.89 14.75
C ILE A 225 11.57 8.77 13.70
N LEU A 226 10.88 7.70 14.06
CA LEU A 226 10.40 6.69 13.14
C LEU A 226 8.87 6.78 13.07
N VAL A 227 8.32 7.07 11.89
CA VAL A 227 6.87 7.07 11.66
C VAL A 227 6.47 5.72 11.10
N LEU A 228 5.67 4.94 11.83
CA LEU A 228 5.24 3.63 11.37
C LEU A 228 4.33 3.75 10.13
N PRO A 229 4.54 2.89 9.12
CA PRO A 229 3.75 2.90 7.89
C PRO A 229 2.35 2.32 8.06
N ASP A 230 1.60 2.27 6.95
CA ASP A 230 0.26 1.68 6.78
C ASP A 230 -0.88 2.41 7.51
N GLU A 231 -0.62 3.57 8.12
CA GLU A 231 -1.71 4.37 8.70
C GLU A 231 -2.04 5.56 7.81
N PRO A 232 -3.28 5.59 7.26
CA PRO A 232 -3.69 6.65 6.34
C PRO A 232 -3.68 8.04 6.98
N VAL A 233 -3.81 8.12 8.31
CA VAL A 233 -3.75 9.38 9.04
C VAL A 233 -2.38 10.03 8.93
N PHE A 234 -1.29 9.26 9.00
CA PHE A 234 0.06 9.79 8.84
C PHE A 234 0.31 10.26 7.41
N LEU A 235 -0.07 9.45 6.42
CA LEU A 235 0.10 9.83 5.03
C LEU A 235 -0.78 11.06 4.63
N THR A 236 -1.97 11.18 5.21
CA THR A 236 -2.84 12.36 5.01
C THR A 236 -2.24 13.62 5.63
N ARG A 237 -1.49 13.49 6.73
CA ARG A 237 -0.84 14.58 7.47
C ARG A 237 0.68 14.66 7.21
N ARG A 238 1.19 14.04 6.14
CA ARG A 238 2.63 13.98 5.85
C ARG A 238 3.32 15.34 5.79
N ALA A 239 2.68 16.33 5.17
CA ALA A 239 3.23 17.68 5.12
C ALA A 239 3.43 18.29 6.51
N LEU A 240 2.44 18.15 7.41
CA LEU A 240 2.56 18.60 8.81
C LEU A 240 3.64 17.81 9.55
N ILE A 241 3.75 16.51 9.37
CA ILE A 241 4.77 15.68 10.01
C ILE A 241 6.17 16.12 9.56
N VAL A 242 6.37 16.34 8.28
CA VAL A 242 7.66 16.80 7.71
C VAL A 242 8.01 18.21 8.21
N GLU A 243 7.04 19.12 8.25
CA GLU A 243 7.22 20.48 8.79
C GLU A 243 7.64 20.43 10.28
N LEU A 244 6.93 19.65 11.08
CA LEU A 244 7.25 19.50 12.50
C LEU A 244 8.62 18.85 12.74
N ALA A 245 8.98 17.84 11.94
CA ALA A 245 10.32 17.23 12.00
C ALA A 245 11.41 18.26 11.69
N ALA A 246 11.23 19.09 10.68
CA ALA A 246 12.16 20.16 10.32
C ALA A 246 12.23 21.25 11.44
N LYS A 247 11.08 21.68 11.96
CA LYS A 247 10.98 22.68 13.06
C LYS A 247 11.75 22.24 14.32
N HIS A 248 11.61 20.97 14.68
CA HIS A 248 12.29 20.39 15.85
C HIS A 248 13.71 19.89 15.55
N ARG A 249 14.17 19.99 14.28
CA ARG A 249 15.46 19.48 13.79
C ARG A 249 15.67 17.99 14.12
N LEU A 250 14.59 17.20 14.07
CA LEU A 250 14.62 15.77 14.33
C LEU A 250 14.71 15.01 13.02
N PRO A 251 15.78 14.25 12.77
CA PRO A 251 15.82 13.29 11.67
C PRO A 251 14.62 12.37 11.73
N ALA A 252 13.89 12.22 10.60
CA ALA A 252 12.70 11.38 10.58
C ALA A 252 12.74 10.39 9.44
N PHE A 253 12.36 9.13 9.70
CA PHE A 253 12.30 8.05 8.73
C PHE A 253 10.86 7.58 8.53
N TYR A 254 10.53 7.29 7.27
CA TYR A 254 9.17 7.03 6.82
C TYR A 254 9.06 5.73 6.03
N GLY A 255 7.85 5.15 5.99
CA GLY A 255 7.57 3.92 5.25
C GLY A 255 7.31 4.11 3.75
N VAL A 256 7.10 5.34 3.28
CA VAL A 256 6.75 5.63 1.88
C VAL A 256 7.38 6.94 1.41
N ARG A 257 7.70 7.00 0.10
CA ARG A 257 8.37 8.12 -0.54
C ARG A 257 7.62 9.45 -0.46
N GLU A 258 6.30 9.42 -0.34
CA GLU A 258 5.46 10.62 -0.30
C GLU A 258 5.87 11.60 0.82
N PHE A 259 6.48 11.13 1.89
CA PHE A 259 7.06 12.01 2.92
C PHE A 259 8.35 12.68 2.45
N VAL A 260 9.17 11.95 1.68
CA VAL A 260 10.43 12.49 1.15
C VAL A 260 10.16 13.50 0.03
N ASP A 261 9.13 13.25 -0.79
CA ASP A 261 8.64 14.18 -1.81
C ASP A 261 8.17 15.53 -1.18
N GLU A 262 7.66 15.52 0.08
CA GLU A 262 7.31 16.73 0.86
C GLU A 262 8.53 17.37 1.57
N GLY A 263 9.73 16.83 1.40
CA GLY A 263 10.95 17.33 2.03
C GLY A 263 11.45 16.53 3.25
N GLY A 264 10.85 15.38 3.54
CA GLY A 264 11.31 14.45 4.57
C GLY A 264 12.71 13.91 4.30
N LEU A 265 13.38 13.37 5.34
CA LEU A 265 14.78 12.94 5.27
C LEU A 265 14.98 11.71 4.38
N MET A 266 14.31 10.61 4.71
CA MET A 266 14.46 9.35 4.00
C MET A 266 13.30 8.41 4.25
N SER A 267 13.05 7.51 3.29
CA SER A 267 12.02 6.49 3.38
C SER A 267 12.50 5.14 2.87
N TYR A 268 11.93 4.07 3.40
CA TYR A 268 12.08 2.72 2.86
C TYR A 268 10.75 2.00 2.91
N GLY A 269 10.24 1.61 1.75
CA GLY A 269 8.97 0.92 1.66
C GLY A 269 8.48 0.70 0.25
N GLU A 270 7.23 0.27 0.14
CA GLU A 270 6.56 0.03 -1.13
C GLU A 270 6.37 1.33 -1.92
N ASN A 271 6.46 1.22 -3.26
CA ASN A 271 6.05 2.30 -4.15
C ASN A 271 4.53 2.28 -4.33
N LEU A 272 3.83 3.18 -3.65
CA LEU A 272 2.37 3.25 -3.69
C LEU A 272 1.82 3.52 -5.10
N ARG A 273 2.51 4.29 -5.95
CA ARG A 273 2.08 4.53 -7.34
C ARG A 273 2.07 3.23 -8.14
N THR A 274 3.10 2.39 -7.96
CA THR A 274 3.17 1.07 -8.58
C THR A 274 2.06 0.15 -8.06
N ALA A 275 1.82 0.13 -6.75
CA ALA A 275 0.76 -0.67 -6.16
C ALA A 275 -0.64 -0.29 -6.70
N TYR A 276 -0.94 1.02 -6.74
CA TYR A 276 -2.22 1.49 -7.28
C TYR A 276 -2.38 1.20 -8.78
N ARG A 277 -1.31 1.34 -9.57
CA ARG A 277 -1.33 0.96 -10.99
C ARG A 277 -1.57 -0.54 -11.17
N ASN A 278 -0.93 -1.39 -10.36
CA ASN A 278 -1.10 -2.83 -10.42
C ASN A 278 -2.49 -3.29 -9.94
N ALA A 279 -3.10 -2.59 -8.98
CA ALA A 279 -4.47 -2.87 -8.53
C ALA A 279 -5.48 -2.80 -9.70
N ALA A 280 -5.19 -2.03 -10.73
CA ALA A 280 -6.02 -1.94 -11.94
C ALA A 280 -6.16 -3.27 -12.68
N ALA A 281 -5.15 -4.16 -12.64
CA ALA A 281 -5.23 -5.48 -13.27
C ALA A 281 -6.30 -6.35 -12.58
N TYR A 282 -6.39 -6.26 -11.25
CA TYR A 282 -7.43 -6.94 -10.47
C TYR A 282 -8.82 -6.41 -10.83
N VAL A 283 -8.98 -5.09 -10.86
CA VAL A 283 -10.23 -4.44 -11.28
C VAL A 283 -10.63 -4.91 -12.68
N GLY A 284 -9.69 -4.92 -13.63
CA GLY A 284 -9.93 -5.39 -15.00
C GLY A 284 -10.35 -6.87 -15.05
N ASN A 285 -9.73 -7.76 -14.27
CA ASN A 285 -10.10 -9.16 -14.19
C ASN A 285 -11.51 -9.34 -13.62
N LEU A 286 -11.85 -8.62 -12.55
CA LEU A 286 -13.17 -8.66 -11.93
C LEU A 286 -14.28 -8.13 -12.85
N ALA A 287 -14.03 -7.03 -13.56
CA ALA A 287 -14.96 -6.46 -14.54
C ALA A 287 -15.23 -7.44 -15.73
N ARG A 288 -14.25 -8.33 -16.03
CA ARG A 288 -14.40 -9.42 -17.00
C ARG A 288 -15.03 -10.69 -16.42
N GLY A 289 -15.44 -10.69 -15.15
CA GLY A 289 -16.15 -11.79 -14.50
C GLY A 289 -15.28 -12.78 -13.73
N ALA A 290 -14.01 -12.48 -13.47
CA ALA A 290 -13.20 -13.29 -12.58
C ALA A 290 -13.75 -13.21 -11.14
N LYS A 291 -13.50 -14.26 -10.34
CA LYS A 291 -13.95 -14.31 -8.95
C LYS A 291 -12.83 -13.86 -8.02
N PRO A 292 -13.09 -12.93 -7.08
CA PRO A 292 -12.06 -12.46 -6.15
C PRO A 292 -11.41 -13.61 -5.34
N ALA A 293 -12.18 -14.60 -4.94
CA ALA A 293 -11.72 -15.78 -4.19
C ALA A 293 -10.65 -16.61 -4.92
N GLU A 294 -10.59 -16.52 -6.26
CA GLU A 294 -9.67 -17.29 -7.12
C GLU A 294 -8.44 -16.45 -7.56
N LEU A 295 -8.45 -15.14 -7.28
CA LEU A 295 -7.35 -14.23 -7.63
C LEU A 295 -6.38 -14.12 -6.44
N PRO A 296 -5.13 -14.65 -6.55
CA PRO A 296 -4.14 -14.54 -5.47
C PRO A 296 -3.85 -13.09 -5.11
N VAL A 297 -3.58 -12.84 -3.83
CA VAL A 297 -3.09 -11.54 -3.37
C VAL A 297 -1.59 -11.49 -3.60
N GLU A 298 -1.13 -10.47 -4.34
CA GLU A 298 0.27 -10.26 -4.61
C GLU A 298 0.93 -9.40 -3.52
N GLN A 299 2.24 -9.59 -3.39
CA GLN A 299 3.10 -8.84 -2.48
C GLN A 299 4.12 -8.04 -3.30
N PRO A 300 4.63 -6.90 -2.79
CA PRO A 300 5.65 -6.15 -3.49
C PRO A 300 6.94 -7.00 -3.59
N THR A 301 7.52 -7.02 -4.78
CA THR A 301 8.81 -7.69 -5.03
C THR A 301 10.00 -6.75 -4.81
N LYS A 302 9.74 -5.46 -4.65
CA LYS A 302 10.74 -4.42 -4.46
C LYS A 302 10.26 -3.38 -3.46
N PHE A 303 11.17 -2.99 -2.57
CA PHE A 303 11.03 -1.83 -1.69
C PHE A 303 12.02 -0.76 -2.11
N GLU A 304 11.63 0.51 -2.04
CA GLU A 304 12.44 1.65 -2.47
C GLU A 304 13.06 2.36 -1.27
N LEU A 305 14.37 2.63 -1.36
CA LEU A 305 15.08 3.54 -0.48
C LEU A 305 15.22 4.89 -1.17
N VAL A 306 14.56 5.92 -0.62
CA VAL A 306 14.62 7.29 -1.13
C VAL A 306 15.27 8.19 -0.08
N ILE A 307 16.20 9.05 -0.48
CA ILE A 307 16.97 9.93 0.41
C ILE A 307 16.94 11.36 -0.12
N ASN A 308 16.68 12.33 0.75
CA ASN A 308 16.69 13.76 0.42
C ASN A 308 17.97 14.43 0.96
N LEU A 309 18.93 14.72 0.08
CA LEU A 309 20.21 15.35 0.46
C LEU A 309 20.06 16.80 0.92
N LYS A 310 19.02 17.53 0.50
CA LYS A 310 18.76 18.87 1.04
C LYS A 310 18.47 18.78 2.53
N THR A 311 17.63 17.82 2.93
CA THR A 311 17.26 17.61 4.34
C THR A 311 18.43 17.03 5.13
N VAL A 312 19.23 16.12 4.55
CA VAL A 312 20.47 15.64 5.14
C VAL A 312 21.39 16.83 5.49
N LYS A 313 21.61 17.74 4.53
CA LYS A 313 22.45 18.93 4.72
C LYS A 313 21.87 19.89 5.78
N ALA A 314 20.55 20.11 5.74
CA ALA A 314 19.86 21.01 6.69
C ALA A 314 19.95 20.50 8.14
N LEU A 315 19.96 19.19 8.33
CA LEU A 315 20.11 18.53 9.64
C LEU A 315 21.58 18.35 10.06
N GLY A 316 22.55 18.63 9.18
CA GLY A 316 23.98 18.42 9.47
C GLY A 316 24.38 16.94 9.55
N LEU A 317 23.63 16.08 8.90
CA LEU A 317 23.87 14.63 8.89
C LEU A 317 24.85 14.23 7.78
N THR A 318 25.47 13.05 7.97
CA THR A 318 26.27 12.40 6.94
C THR A 318 25.64 11.03 6.61
N ILE A 319 25.32 10.80 5.35
CA ILE A 319 24.85 9.49 4.90
C ILE A 319 26.07 8.67 4.44
N PRO A 320 26.27 7.46 4.99
CA PRO A 320 27.35 6.58 4.54
C PRO A 320 27.23 6.26 3.05
N GLN A 321 28.38 6.20 2.36
CA GLN A 321 28.42 5.89 0.92
C GLN A 321 27.74 4.55 0.60
N SER A 322 27.86 3.56 1.49
CA SER A 322 27.19 2.26 1.36
C SER A 322 25.67 2.35 1.35
N ILE A 323 25.08 3.37 1.96
CA ILE A 323 23.62 3.63 1.94
C ILE A 323 23.25 4.38 0.66
N LEU A 324 24.05 5.39 0.25
CA LEU A 324 23.79 6.13 -0.99
C LEU A 324 23.81 5.22 -2.24
N ILE A 325 24.75 4.25 -2.30
CA ILE A 325 24.82 3.28 -3.42
C ILE A 325 23.57 2.39 -3.47
N ARG A 326 22.93 2.15 -2.33
CA ARG A 326 21.74 1.30 -2.22
C ARG A 326 20.43 2.07 -2.41
N ALA A 327 20.50 3.40 -2.43
CA ALA A 327 19.33 4.23 -2.66
C ALA A 327 18.81 4.05 -4.10
N ASP A 328 17.51 3.84 -4.24
CA ASP A 328 16.84 3.80 -5.54
C ASP A 328 16.69 5.21 -6.11
N GLU A 329 16.56 6.20 -5.24
CA GLU A 329 16.51 7.61 -5.62
C GLU A 329 17.17 8.51 -4.55
N VAL A 330 17.93 9.50 -5.04
CA VAL A 330 18.57 10.53 -4.22
C VAL A 330 18.11 11.89 -4.73
N ILE A 331 17.27 12.59 -3.93
CA ILE A 331 16.77 13.94 -4.23
C ILE A 331 17.86 14.96 -3.83
N GLN A 332 18.24 15.82 -4.80
CA GLN A 332 19.29 16.82 -4.64
C GLN A 332 18.73 18.22 -4.48
#